data_82e3a5c094fc531b4b09dbd325a562c8
#
_entry.id   82e3a5c094fc531b4b09dbd325a562c8
#
_cell.length_a   1.000
_cell.length_b   1.000
_cell.length_c   1.000
_cell.angle_alpha   90.00
_cell.angle_beta   90.00
_cell.angle_gamma   90.00
#
_symmetry.space_group_name_H-M   'P 1'
#
loop_
_entity.id
_entity.type
_entity.pdbx_description
1 polymer ?
#
loop_
_entity_poly.entity_id
_entity_poly.type
_entity_poly.pdbx_seq_one_letter_code
_entity_poly.pdbx_strand_id
1 'polypeptide(L)'
;MLETLYQEALTRKKEPKEGSYTSYLYDKGLDKILKKVGEEATEVVIAAKNDDKNEMANETADLLYHLAVALVETGVSLEEVEAVLQARQGKQSRIHDRPEIDQY
;
A
#
# COMPACT_ATOMS: atom_id res chain seq x y z
N MET A 1 11.54 7.62 -1.86
CA MET A 1 11.01 6.60 -2.79
C MET A 1 9.48 6.48 -2.73
N LEU A 2 8.89 6.43 -1.56
CA LEU A 2 7.42 6.35 -1.45
C LEU A 2 6.76 7.59 -2.04
N GLU A 3 7.33 8.75 -1.83
CA GLU A 3 6.80 9.98 -2.41
C GLU A 3 6.86 9.94 -3.94
N THR A 4 7.97 9.46 -4.49
CA THR A 4 8.09 9.31 -5.94
C THR A 4 7.04 8.36 -6.48
N LEU A 5 6.86 7.23 -5.79
CA LEU A 5 5.87 6.24 -6.17
C LEU A 5 4.46 6.82 -6.17
N TYR A 6 4.12 7.56 -5.13
CA TYR A 6 2.83 8.22 -5.03
C TYR A 6 2.64 9.26 -6.14
N GLN A 7 3.67 10.06 -6.41
CA GLN A 7 3.58 11.09 -7.45
C GLN A 7 3.42 10.47 -8.84
N GLU A 8 4.10 9.36 -9.10
CA GLU A 8 3.93 8.66 -10.37
C GLU A 8 2.50 8.13 -10.52
N ALA A 9 1.95 7.55 -9.44
CA ALA A 9 0.58 7.07 -9.45
C ALA A 9 -0.41 8.22 -9.68
N LEU A 10 -0.16 9.36 -9.04
CA LEU A 10 -1.00 10.54 -9.20
C LEU A 10 -0.94 11.08 -10.63
N THR A 11 0.27 11.16 -11.20
CA THR A 11 0.46 11.63 -12.57
C THR A 11 -0.29 10.73 -13.54
N ARG A 12 -0.23 9.41 -13.34
CA ARG A 12 -0.91 8.49 -14.25
C ARG A 12 -2.42 8.58 -14.12
N LYS A 13 -2.92 8.97 -12.97
CA LYS A 13 -4.36 9.23 -12.80
C LYS A 13 -4.80 10.41 -13.64
N LYS A 14 -4.00 11.49 -13.62
CA LYS A 14 -4.30 12.72 -14.37
C LYS A 14 -4.04 12.58 -15.85
N GLU A 15 -3.05 11.77 -16.23
CA GLU A 15 -2.63 11.60 -17.61
C GLU A 15 -2.59 10.12 -17.95
N PRO A 16 -3.76 9.54 -18.26
CA PRO A 16 -3.81 8.13 -18.62
C PRO A 16 -2.92 7.82 -19.82
N LYS A 17 -2.34 6.65 -19.81
CA LYS A 17 -1.43 6.23 -20.87
C LYS A 17 -1.80 4.83 -21.33
N GLU A 18 -2.01 4.66 -22.63
CA GLU A 18 -2.30 3.37 -23.21
C GLU A 18 -1.16 2.41 -22.95
N GLY A 19 -1.50 1.19 -22.55
CA GLY A 19 -0.51 0.16 -22.24
C GLY A 19 0.03 0.24 -20.81
N SER A 20 -0.36 1.26 -20.04
CA SER A 20 0.08 1.39 -18.65
C SER A 20 -0.77 0.50 -17.73
N TYR A 21 -0.11 -0.32 -16.90
CA TYR A 21 -0.80 -1.12 -15.90
C TYR A 21 -1.54 -0.24 -14.89
N THR A 22 -0.92 0.89 -14.51
CA THR A 22 -1.55 1.81 -13.57
C THR A 22 -2.83 2.40 -14.15
N SER A 23 -2.80 2.80 -15.42
CA SER A 23 -4.00 3.28 -16.11
C SER A 23 -5.07 2.18 -16.16
N TYR A 24 -4.66 0.94 -16.41
CA TYR A 24 -5.58 -0.20 -16.40
C TYR A 24 -6.27 -0.34 -15.05
N LEU A 25 -5.52 -0.19 -13.94
CA LEU A 25 -6.09 -0.29 -12.61
C LEU A 25 -7.14 0.80 -12.37
N TYR A 26 -6.83 2.03 -12.74
CA TYR A 26 -7.79 3.13 -12.58
C TYR A 26 -9.03 2.90 -13.43
N ASP A 27 -8.85 2.39 -14.65
CA ASP A 27 -9.96 2.10 -15.54
C ASP A 27 -10.88 1.03 -14.95
N LYS A 28 -10.31 0.00 -14.32
CA LYS A 28 -11.09 -1.06 -13.69
C LYS A 28 -11.76 -0.62 -12.39
N GLY A 29 -11.20 0.37 -11.73
CA GLY A 29 -11.82 0.99 -10.56
C GLY A 29 -11.35 0.43 -9.23
N LEU A 30 -11.93 0.98 -8.19
CA LEU A 30 -11.49 0.74 -6.81
C LEU A 30 -11.54 -0.73 -6.39
N ASP A 31 -12.59 -1.43 -6.76
CA ASP A 31 -12.72 -2.84 -6.35
C ASP A 31 -11.55 -3.68 -6.86
N LYS A 32 -11.12 -3.45 -8.10
CA LYS A 32 -9.99 -4.16 -8.66
C LYS A 32 -8.70 -3.78 -7.97
N ILE A 33 -8.52 -2.50 -7.69
CA ILE A 33 -7.33 -2.01 -6.99
C ILE A 33 -7.24 -2.64 -5.60
N LEU A 34 -8.36 -2.66 -4.86
CA LEU A 34 -8.37 -3.23 -3.51
C LEU A 34 -8.18 -4.74 -3.52
N LYS A 35 -8.70 -5.42 -4.55
CA LYS A 35 -8.45 -6.85 -4.70
C LYS A 35 -6.96 -7.11 -4.84
N LYS A 36 -6.26 -6.29 -5.63
CA LYS A 36 -4.81 -6.42 -5.80
C LYS A 36 -4.07 -6.15 -4.49
N VAL A 37 -4.50 -5.15 -3.73
CA VAL A 37 -3.90 -4.89 -2.42
C VAL A 37 -4.01 -6.12 -1.52
N GLY A 38 -5.19 -6.74 -1.48
CA GLY A 38 -5.40 -7.95 -0.68
C GLY A 38 -4.54 -9.11 -1.15
N GLU A 39 -4.44 -9.31 -2.47
CA GLU A 39 -3.63 -10.38 -3.04
C GLU A 39 -2.15 -10.19 -2.71
N GLU A 40 -1.63 -8.97 -2.89
CA GLU A 40 -0.21 -8.71 -2.61
C GLU A 40 0.11 -8.80 -1.12
N ALA A 41 -0.81 -8.39 -0.25
CA ALA A 41 -0.64 -8.56 1.19
C ALA A 41 -0.53 -10.05 1.55
N THR A 42 -1.36 -10.89 0.93
CA THR A 42 -1.31 -12.34 1.13
C THR A 42 0.02 -12.90 0.66
N GLU A 43 0.51 -12.43 -0.50
CA GLU A 43 1.80 -12.88 -1.03
C GLU A 43 2.95 -12.52 -0.09
N VAL A 44 2.89 -11.34 0.56
CA VAL A 44 3.88 -10.96 1.57
C VAL A 44 3.88 -11.97 2.72
N VAL A 45 2.69 -12.34 3.21
CA VAL A 45 2.56 -13.33 4.30
C VAL A 45 3.19 -14.65 3.89
N ILE A 46 2.87 -15.13 2.68
CA ILE A 46 3.39 -16.40 2.18
C ILE A 46 4.91 -16.36 2.06
N ALA A 47 5.46 -15.28 1.49
CA ALA A 47 6.90 -15.14 1.34
C ALA A 47 7.61 -15.15 2.69
N ALA A 48 7.05 -14.45 3.67
CA ALA A 48 7.61 -14.39 5.02
C ALA A 48 7.59 -15.75 5.69
N LYS A 49 6.47 -16.49 5.56
CA LYS A 49 6.34 -17.82 6.17
C LYS A 49 7.28 -18.83 5.53
N ASN A 50 7.60 -18.67 4.26
CA ASN A 50 8.51 -19.54 3.53
C ASN A 50 9.97 -19.14 3.67
N ASP A 51 10.25 -18.08 4.45
CA ASP A 51 11.61 -17.58 4.68
C ASP A 51 12.32 -17.25 3.36
N ASP A 52 11.56 -16.74 2.40
CA ASP A 52 12.09 -16.37 1.08
C ASP A 52 12.30 -14.86 1.03
N LYS A 53 13.54 -14.44 1.26
CA LYS A 53 13.86 -13.01 1.37
C LYS A 53 13.68 -12.27 0.06
N ASN A 54 13.99 -12.88 -1.06
CA ASN A 54 13.81 -12.25 -2.37
C ASN A 54 12.33 -12.02 -2.65
N GLU A 55 11.50 -13.03 -2.42
CA GLU A 55 10.06 -12.89 -2.61
C GLU A 55 9.46 -11.89 -1.62
N MET A 56 9.97 -11.87 -0.39
CA MET A 56 9.52 -10.91 0.61
C MET A 56 9.73 -9.48 0.11
N ALA A 57 10.91 -9.19 -0.45
CA ALA A 57 11.21 -7.87 -0.99
C ALA A 57 10.33 -7.56 -2.19
N ASN A 58 10.18 -8.51 -3.11
CA ASN A 58 9.38 -8.30 -4.32
C ASN A 58 7.91 -8.07 -3.99
N GLU A 59 7.33 -8.90 -3.13
CA GLU A 59 5.93 -8.78 -2.79
C GLU A 59 5.64 -7.55 -1.95
N THR A 60 6.59 -7.14 -1.10
CA THR A 60 6.44 -5.90 -0.35
C THR A 60 6.43 -4.71 -1.29
N ALA A 61 7.31 -4.70 -2.29
CA ALA A 61 7.33 -3.64 -3.30
C ALA A 61 6.01 -3.58 -4.07
N ASP A 62 5.48 -4.75 -4.45
CA ASP A 62 4.20 -4.82 -5.15
C ASP A 62 3.06 -4.31 -4.29
N LEU A 63 3.08 -4.65 -3.00
CA LEU A 63 2.06 -4.16 -2.06
C LEU A 63 2.12 -2.65 -1.93
N LEU A 64 3.31 -2.09 -1.75
CA LEU A 64 3.47 -0.64 -1.63
C LEU A 64 2.99 0.08 -2.89
N TYR A 65 3.29 -0.48 -4.06
CA TYR A 65 2.83 0.08 -5.33
C TYR A 65 1.31 0.14 -5.40
N HIS A 66 0.64 -0.97 -5.11
CA HIS A 66 -0.81 -1.01 -5.18
C HIS A 66 -1.47 -0.16 -4.09
N LEU A 67 -0.82 -0.04 -2.92
CA LEU A 67 -1.30 0.87 -1.88
C LEU A 67 -1.23 2.33 -2.35
N ALA A 68 -0.16 2.71 -3.04
CA ALA A 68 -0.05 4.06 -3.59
C ALA A 68 -1.21 4.35 -4.55
N VAL A 69 -1.51 3.41 -5.43
CA VAL A 69 -2.63 3.55 -6.37
C VAL A 69 -3.95 3.68 -5.62
N ALA A 70 -4.16 2.85 -4.58
CA ALA A 70 -5.37 2.91 -3.78
C ALA A 70 -5.52 4.25 -3.06
N LEU A 71 -4.43 4.80 -2.54
CA LEU A 71 -4.45 6.11 -1.89
C LEU A 71 -4.85 7.20 -2.89
N VAL A 72 -4.27 7.20 -4.08
CA VAL A 72 -4.63 8.16 -5.11
C VAL A 72 -6.10 8.04 -5.47
N GLU A 73 -6.58 6.82 -5.69
CA GLU A 73 -7.96 6.59 -6.10
C GLU A 73 -8.96 7.03 -5.04
N THR A 74 -8.62 6.88 -3.76
CA THR A 74 -9.50 7.27 -2.65
C THR A 74 -9.29 8.71 -2.21
N GLY A 75 -8.33 9.42 -2.80
CA GLY A 75 -8.10 10.82 -2.49
C GLY A 75 -7.35 11.07 -1.19
N VAL A 76 -6.62 10.08 -0.70
CA VAL A 76 -5.82 10.23 0.52
C VAL A 76 -4.38 10.55 0.11
N SER A 77 -3.82 11.63 0.68
CA SER A 77 -2.45 12.03 0.37
C SER A 77 -1.45 11.24 1.20
N LEU A 78 -0.22 11.16 0.71
CA LEU A 78 0.85 10.52 1.47
C LEU A 78 1.14 11.30 2.75
N GLU A 79 1.02 12.64 2.69
CA GLU A 79 1.20 13.49 3.87
C GLU A 79 0.20 13.16 4.97
N GLU A 80 -1.05 12.84 4.59
CA GLU A 80 -2.05 12.44 5.58
C GLU A 80 -1.66 11.14 6.28
N VAL A 81 -1.12 10.18 5.53
CA VAL A 81 -0.64 8.93 6.10
C VAL A 81 0.54 9.18 7.04
N GLU A 82 1.48 10.01 6.59
CA GLU A 82 2.65 10.35 7.41
C GLU A 82 2.27 11.08 8.69
N ALA A 83 1.28 11.95 8.62
CA ALA A 83 0.80 12.67 9.81
C ALA A 83 0.26 11.69 10.85
N VAL A 84 -0.47 10.66 10.43
CA VAL A 84 -0.98 9.63 11.34
C VAL A 84 0.18 8.86 11.97
N LEU A 85 1.18 8.49 11.16
CA LEU A 85 2.34 7.78 11.66
C LEU A 85 3.13 8.61 12.67
N GLN A 86 3.33 9.89 12.37
CA GLN A 86 4.02 10.79 13.29
C GLN A 86 3.28 10.95 14.61
N ALA A 87 1.95 11.06 14.55
CA ALA A 87 1.14 11.20 15.75
C ALA A 87 1.24 9.96 16.65
N ARG A 88 1.53 8.80 16.07
CA ARG A 88 1.66 7.54 16.81
C ARG A 88 3.09 7.23 17.21
N GLN A 89 4.05 8.01 16.73
CA GLN A 89 5.45 7.76 17.02
C GLN A 89 5.70 7.87 18.53
N GLY A 90 6.42 6.90 19.07
CA GLY A 90 6.70 6.83 20.49
C GLY A 90 5.57 6.23 21.33
N LYS A 91 4.37 6.04 20.75
CA LYS A 91 3.23 5.46 21.45
C LYS A 91 2.97 4.01 21.06
N GLN A 92 3.43 3.60 19.89
CA GLN A 92 3.13 2.28 19.34
C GLN A 92 3.78 1.15 20.11
N SER A 93 4.80 1.45 20.91
CA SER A 93 5.49 0.46 21.71
C SER A 93 4.83 0.22 23.06
N ARG A 94 3.79 0.98 23.40
CA ARG A 94 3.11 0.86 24.69
C ARG A 94 1.92 -0.07 24.55
N ILE A 95 2.12 -1.31 24.95
CA ILE A 95 1.09 -2.34 24.75
C ILE A 95 -0.23 -2.01 25.46
N HIS A 96 -0.17 -1.34 26.60
CA HIS A 96 -1.38 -0.97 27.37
C HIS A 96 -2.15 0.21 26.77
N ASP A 97 -1.59 0.88 25.77
CA ASP A 97 -2.28 1.96 25.07
C ASP A 97 -3.09 1.43 23.88
N ARG A 98 -3.14 0.12 23.71
CA ARG A 98 -3.72 -0.52 22.53
C ARG A 98 -4.61 -1.69 22.93
N PRO A 99 -5.59 -2.06 22.10
CA PRO A 99 -6.36 -3.27 22.37
C PRO A 99 -5.46 -4.50 22.42
N GLU A 100 -5.92 -5.53 23.11
CA GLU A 100 -5.20 -6.79 23.18
C GLU A 100 -4.95 -7.35 21.78
N ILE A 101 -3.71 -7.81 21.55
CA ILE A 101 -3.33 -8.30 20.22
C ILE A 101 -4.11 -9.54 19.83
N ASP A 102 -4.40 -10.42 20.80
CA ASP A 102 -5.12 -11.65 20.54
C ASP A 102 -6.60 -11.44 20.22
N GLN A 103 -7.09 -10.20 20.27
CA GLN A 103 -8.45 -9.87 19.89
C GLN A 103 -8.58 -9.60 18.39
N TYR A 104 -7.48 -9.59 17.69
CA TYR A 104 -7.50 -9.35 16.24
C TYR A 104 -7.61 -10.67 15.45
#